data_f06b08c7d001450054f173d4378b1573
#
_entry.id   f06b08c7d001450054f173d4378b1573
#
_cell.length_a   1.000
_cell.length_b   1.000
_cell.length_c   1.000
_cell.angle_alpha   90.00
_cell.angle_beta   90.00
_cell.angle_gamma   90.00
#
_symmetry.space_group_name_H-M   'P 1'
#
loop_
_entity.id
_entity.type
_entity.pdbx_description
1 polymer ?
#
loop_
_entity_poly.entity_id
_entity_poly.type
_entity_poly.pdbx_seq_one_letter_code
_entity_poly.pdbx_strand_id
1 'polypeptide(L)'
;MQLYPAIDMKDGKCVRLTKGLFDNITVYSDTPADMAKLWVSQGATFLHLVDLDGALAGHSVNAPAIREVLSLVSVPVQLGGGIRSAEDVKAMLDLGISRCIIGTKAAERPEFMRELVEAFGPERIVAGVDAKDGMAAVAGWEKTSSMTALELCMKMKEYGVRHIVYTDISRDGTLTGPNIPYTRMLAEKTGLNVIASGGVSSMEDLETLSENRIPGVIIGKALYEKRISLPDAVARFQ
;
A
#
# COMPACT_ATOMS: atom_id res chain seq x y z
N MET A 1 11.66 9.33 7.10
CA MET A 1 10.82 8.65 6.07
C MET A 1 9.92 7.63 6.77
N GLN A 2 8.61 7.62 6.53
CA GLN A 2 7.71 6.64 7.16
C GLN A 2 7.91 5.25 6.55
N LEU A 3 8.11 4.25 7.39
CA LEU A 3 8.18 2.85 7.00
C LEU A 3 6.81 2.19 7.23
N TYR A 4 6.36 1.43 6.24
CA TYR A 4 5.08 0.71 6.27
C TYR A 4 5.34 -0.80 6.08
N PRO A 5 5.58 -1.56 7.16
CA PRO A 5 5.59 -3.02 7.06
C PRO A 5 4.26 -3.53 6.51
N ALA A 6 4.34 -4.38 5.46
CA ALA A 6 3.16 -4.87 4.75
C ALA A 6 2.73 -6.25 5.23
N ILE A 7 1.42 -6.43 5.36
CA ILE A 7 0.76 -7.69 5.68
C ILE A 7 -0.35 -7.90 4.65
N ASP A 8 -0.15 -8.84 3.73
CA ASP A 8 -1.16 -9.25 2.77
C ASP A 8 -1.96 -10.41 3.37
N MET A 9 -3.28 -10.32 3.25
CA MET A 9 -4.21 -11.28 3.81
C MET A 9 -4.92 -12.05 2.70
N LYS A 10 -4.90 -13.38 2.80
CA LYS A 10 -5.66 -14.29 1.94
C LYS A 10 -6.15 -15.48 2.77
N ASP A 11 -7.43 -15.80 2.64
CA ASP A 11 -8.08 -16.89 3.40
C ASP A 11 -7.81 -16.80 4.92
N GLY A 12 -7.80 -15.55 5.46
CA GLY A 12 -7.50 -15.27 6.87
C GLY A 12 -6.04 -15.40 7.27
N LYS A 13 -5.12 -15.72 6.36
CA LYS A 13 -3.70 -15.94 6.61
C LYS A 13 -2.84 -14.77 6.13
N CYS A 14 -1.65 -14.63 6.74
CA CYS A 14 -0.63 -13.70 6.24
C CYS A 14 0.17 -14.36 5.12
N VAL A 15 0.12 -13.75 3.94
CA VAL A 15 0.74 -14.29 2.72
C VAL A 15 1.59 -13.25 1.99
N ARG A 16 2.38 -13.69 1.01
CA ARG A 16 3.01 -12.80 0.01
C ARG A 16 2.85 -13.41 -1.38
N LEU A 17 2.53 -12.53 -2.33
CA LEU A 17 2.52 -12.84 -3.75
C LEU A 17 3.86 -12.45 -4.38
N THR A 18 4.20 -13.07 -5.50
CA THR A 18 5.28 -12.61 -6.39
C THR A 18 4.66 -12.05 -7.66
N LYS A 19 4.91 -10.77 -7.96
CA LYS A 19 4.31 -10.02 -9.10
C LYS A 19 2.78 -10.08 -9.13
N GLY A 20 2.13 -10.11 -7.95
CA GLY A 20 0.68 -10.16 -7.84
C GLY A 20 0.03 -11.47 -8.31
N LEU A 21 0.82 -12.50 -8.62
CA LEU A 21 0.29 -13.76 -9.15
C LEU A 21 -0.27 -14.63 -8.03
N PHE A 22 -1.57 -14.91 -8.07
CA PHE A 22 -2.28 -15.71 -7.08
C PHE A 22 -1.85 -17.19 -7.05
N ASP A 23 -1.19 -17.68 -8.11
CA ASP A 23 -0.62 -19.03 -8.17
C ASP A 23 0.73 -19.16 -7.46
N ASN A 24 1.36 -18.03 -7.11
CA ASN A 24 2.67 -17.96 -6.44
C ASN A 24 2.55 -17.36 -5.04
N ILE A 25 1.87 -18.08 -4.15
CA ILE A 25 1.60 -17.68 -2.78
C ILE A 25 2.57 -18.36 -1.82
N THR A 26 3.21 -17.56 -0.95
CA THR A 26 3.94 -18.06 0.21
C THR A 26 3.19 -17.65 1.47
N VAL A 27 2.84 -18.63 2.33
CA VAL A 27 2.23 -18.38 3.65
C VAL A 27 3.34 -18.17 4.66
N TYR A 28 3.29 -17.07 5.41
CA TYR A 28 4.28 -16.72 6.43
C TYR A 28 3.73 -16.83 7.86
N SER A 29 2.42 -16.70 8.05
CA SER A 29 1.76 -16.87 9.33
C SER A 29 0.31 -17.30 9.11
N ASP A 30 -0.20 -18.13 10.03
CA ASP A 30 -1.62 -18.51 10.03
C ASP A 30 -2.53 -17.36 10.48
N THR A 31 -1.98 -16.34 11.17
CA THR A 31 -2.74 -15.15 11.58
C THR A 31 -2.01 -13.85 11.21
N PRO A 32 -2.68 -12.92 10.52
CA PRO A 32 -2.15 -11.58 10.27
C PRO A 32 -1.85 -10.80 11.55
N ALA A 33 -2.60 -11.07 12.61
CA ALA A 33 -2.48 -10.41 13.89
C ALA A 33 -1.12 -10.68 14.59
N ASP A 34 -0.60 -11.90 14.51
CA ASP A 34 0.72 -12.23 15.07
C ASP A 34 1.83 -11.49 14.34
N MET A 35 1.69 -11.36 13.01
CA MET A 35 2.64 -10.60 12.22
C MET A 35 2.57 -9.10 12.54
N ALA A 36 1.38 -8.55 12.74
CA ALA A 36 1.20 -7.16 13.13
C ALA A 36 1.85 -6.87 14.50
N LYS A 37 1.64 -7.74 15.48
CA LYS A 37 2.31 -7.67 16.80
C LYS A 37 3.83 -7.71 16.66
N LEU A 38 4.33 -8.62 15.83
CA LEU A 38 5.77 -8.73 15.59
C LEU A 38 6.34 -7.43 15.04
N TRP A 39 5.74 -6.86 13.99
CA TRP A 39 6.23 -5.61 13.42
C TRP A 39 6.16 -4.44 14.40
N VAL A 40 5.07 -4.33 15.16
CA VAL A 40 4.94 -3.28 16.20
C VAL A 40 5.98 -3.47 17.30
N SER A 41 6.24 -4.69 17.75
CA SER A 41 7.28 -4.98 18.75
C SER A 41 8.70 -4.65 18.25
N GLN A 42 8.89 -4.63 16.95
CA GLN A 42 10.14 -4.24 16.28
C GLN A 42 10.22 -2.73 15.95
N GLY A 43 9.24 -1.93 16.41
CA GLY A 43 9.26 -0.49 16.29
C GLY A 43 8.45 0.08 15.11
N ALA A 44 7.63 -0.72 14.42
CA ALA A 44 6.73 -0.17 13.40
C ALA A 44 5.79 0.87 14.03
N THR A 45 5.70 2.05 13.42
CA THR A 45 4.82 3.15 13.83
C THR A 45 3.59 3.31 12.92
N PHE A 46 3.51 2.54 11.84
CA PHE A 46 2.39 2.45 10.91
C PHE A 46 2.40 1.09 10.21
N LEU A 47 1.24 0.48 9.96
CA LEU A 47 1.13 -0.78 9.24
C LEU A 47 0.38 -0.59 7.91
N HIS A 48 0.73 -1.40 6.92
CA HIS A 48 0.04 -1.50 5.64
C HIS A 48 -0.59 -2.88 5.49
N LEU A 49 -1.92 -2.94 5.40
CA LEU A 49 -2.67 -4.17 5.18
C LEU A 49 -3.23 -4.23 3.76
N VAL A 50 -3.28 -5.42 3.19
CA VAL A 50 -3.95 -5.69 1.92
C VAL A 50 -4.90 -6.87 2.07
N ASP A 51 -6.20 -6.65 1.80
CA ASP A 51 -7.20 -7.71 1.69
C ASP A 51 -7.21 -8.24 0.24
N LEU A 52 -6.42 -9.29 -0.02
CA LEU A 52 -6.29 -9.87 -1.35
C LEU A 52 -7.59 -10.53 -1.82
N ASP A 53 -8.31 -11.21 -0.93
CA ASP A 53 -9.62 -11.78 -1.25
C ASP A 53 -10.63 -10.68 -1.55
N GLY A 54 -10.57 -9.59 -0.78
CA GLY A 54 -11.37 -8.41 -1.02
C GLY A 54 -11.08 -7.74 -2.36
N ALA A 55 -9.81 -7.69 -2.75
CA ALA A 55 -9.42 -7.15 -4.06
C ALA A 55 -10.08 -7.91 -5.22
N LEU A 56 -10.19 -9.24 -5.12
CA LEU A 56 -10.88 -10.09 -6.08
C LEU A 56 -12.42 -9.95 -5.98
N ALA A 57 -12.96 -10.06 -4.76
CA ALA A 57 -14.41 -10.05 -4.53
C ALA A 57 -15.05 -8.66 -4.74
N GLY A 58 -14.28 -7.59 -4.58
CA GLY A 58 -14.79 -6.23 -4.72
C GLY A 58 -15.45 -5.66 -3.48
N HIS A 59 -15.29 -6.31 -2.36
CA HIS A 59 -15.70 -5.89 -1.00
C HIS A 59 -14.77 -6.58 0.00
N SER A 60 -14.68 -6.08 1.24
CA SER A 60 -13.81 -6.69 2.24
C SER A 60 -14.27 -8.11 2.58
N VAL A 61 -13.34 -9.07 2.53
CA VAL A 61 -13.56 -10.48 2.87
C VAL A 61 -12.88 -10.83 4.19
N ASN A 62 -11.70 -10.26 4.45
CA ASN A 62 -10.91 -10.54 5.65
C ASN A 62 -11.23 -9.60 6.84
N ALA A 63 -12.44 -9.02 6.90
CA ALA A 63 -12.85 -8.14 7.99
C ALA A 63 -12.65 -8.72 9.41
N PRO A 64 -12.86 -10.02 9.69
CA PRO A 64 -12.54 -10.62 10.99
C PRO A 64 -11.04 -10.52 11.33
N ALA A 65 -10.14 -10.85 10.40
CA ALA A 65 -8.69 -10.77 10.59
C ALA A 65 -8.23 -9.32 10.78
N ILE A 66 -8.79 -8.37 10.00
CA ILE A 66 -8.53 -6.93 10.15
C ILE A 66 -8.93 -6.46 11.55
N ARG A 67 -10.11 -6.86 12.04
CA ARG A 67 -10.58 -6.53 13.40
C ARG A 67 -9.63 -7.07 14.47
N GLU A 68 -9.16 -8.30 14.31
CA GLU A 68 -8.20 -8.91 15.23
C GLU A 68 -6.89 -8.11 15.25
N VAL A 69 -6.32 -7.77 14.09
CA VAL A 69 -5.13 -6.89 14.01
C VAL A 69 -5.37 -5.61 14.78
N LEU A 70 -6.46 -4.88 14.50
CA LEU A 70 -6.76 -3.58 15.11
C LEU A 70 -6.97 -3.67 16.63
N SER A 71 -7.42 -4.83 17.15
CA SER A 71 -7.57 -5.03 18.59
C SER A 71 -6.25 -5.23 19.33
N LEU A 72 -5.18 -5.57 18.62
CA LEU A 72 -3.89 -5.97 19.20
C LEU A 72 -2.76 -4.95 18.96
N VAL A 73 -2.98 -3.96 18.11
CA VAL A 73 -1.98 -2.92 17.83
C VAL A 73 -2.55 -1.53 18.10
N SER A 74 -1.69 -0.61 18.58
CA SER A 74 -2.07 0.78 18.83
C SER A 74 -1.60 1.76 17.76
N VAL A 75 -0.81 1.28 16.79
CA VAL A 75 -0.30 2.10 15.69
C VAL A 75 -1.36 2.27 14.60
N PRO A 76 -1.36 3.38 13.85
CA PRO A 76 -2.27 3.56 12.73
C PRO A 76 -2.05 2.50 11.65
N VAL A 77 -3.14 2.15 10.97
CA VAL A 77 -3.17 1.12 9.93
C VAL A 77 -3.80 1.68 8.67
N GLN A 78 -3.16 1.49 7.52
CA GLN A 78 -3.77 1.71 6.20
C GLN A 78 -4.15 0.38 5.55
N LEU A 79 -5.28 0.36 4.85
CA LEU A 79 -5.85 -0.84 4.23
C LEU A 79 -6.15 -0.60 2.75
N GLY A 80 -5.68 -1.51 1.91
CA GLY A 80 -6.10 -1.67 0.52
C GLY A 80 -6.78 -3.02 0.27
N GLY A 81 -7.45 -3.13 -0.87
CA GLY A 81 -8.14 -4.35 -1.29
C GLY A 81 -9.66 -4.31 -1.04
N GLY A 82 -10.44 -4.39 -2.12
CA GLY A 82 -11.90 -4.52 -2.07
C GLY A 82 -12.70 -3.25 -1.78
N ILE A 83 -12.08 -2.10 -1.57
CA ILE A 83 -12.78 -0.85 -1.26
C ILE A 83 -13.24 -0.18 -2.57
N ARG A 84 -14.55 -0.16 -2.83
CA ARG A 84 -15.13 0.30 -4.10
C ARG A 84 -16.27 1.31 -3.96
N SER A 85 -16.75 1.58 -2.73
CA SER A 85 -17.83 2.51 -2.44
C SER A 85 -17.51 3.40 -1.22
N ALA A 86 -18.28 4.48 -1.04
CA ALA A 86 -18.20 5.33 0.16
C ALA A 86 -18.62 4.57 1.42
N GLU A 87 -19.54 3.63 1.28
CA GLU A 87 -20.00 2.74 2.35
C GLU A 87 -18.87 1.81 2.80
N ASP A 88 -18.07 1.26 1.86
CA ASP A 88 -16.91 0.44 2.22
C ASP A 88 -15.87 1.27 2.98
N VAL A 89 -15.58 2.50 2.51
CA VAL A 89 -14.68 3.41 3.21
C VAL A 89 -15.17 3.68 4.62
N LYS A 90 -16.46 4.04 4.76
CA LYS A 90 -17.06 4.30 6.06
C LYS A 90 -16.94 3.08 6.98
N ALA A 91 -17.28 1.89 6.49
CA ALA A 91 -17.20 0.66 7.28
C ALA A 91 -15.78 0.38 7.77
N MET A 92 -14.75 0.59 6.95
CA MET A 92 -13.37 0.40 7.36
C MET A 92 -12.89 1.45 8.35
N LEU A 93 -13.26 2.71 8.16
CA LEU A 93 -12.95 3.79 9.11
C LEU A 93 -13.63 3.57 10.46
N ASP A 94 -14.90 3.14 10.46
CA ASP A 94 -15.66 2.82 11.68
C ASP A 94 -15.06 1.61 12.42
N LEU A 95 -14.42 0.67 11.68
CA LEU A 95 -13.70 -0.45 12.25
C LEU A 95 -12.40 -0.04 12.94
N GLY A 96 -11.83 1.12 12.61
CA GLY A 96 -10.60 1.66 13.18
C GLY A 96 -9.44 1.78 12.19
N ILE A 97 -9.64 1.51 10.90
CA ILE A 97 -8.64 1.77 9.86
C ILE A 97 -8.40 3.28 9.78
N SER A 98 -7.14 3.69 9.75
CA SER A 98 -6.75 5.10 9.72
C SER A 98 -6.80 5.70 8.32
N ARG A 99 -6.48 4.90 7.28
CA ARG A 99 -6.49 5.29 5.87
C ARG A 99 -7.00 4.17 4.98
N CYS A 100 -7.87 4.51 4.03
CA CYS A 100 -8.35 3.61 2.98
C CYS A 100 -7.61 3.87 1.67
N ILE A 101 -7.05 2.81 1.07
CA ILE A 101 -6.35 2.88 -0.22
C ILE A 101 -7.30 2.43 -1.31
N ILE A 102 -7.58 3.32 -2.26
CA ILE A 102 -8.46 3.09 -3.40
C ILE A 102 -7.60 2.91 -4.64
N GLY A 103 -7.57 1.70 -5.19
CA GLY A 103 -6.79 1.36 -6.39
C GLY A 103 -7.63 1.42 -7.66
N THR A 104 -8.18 0.29 -8.08
CA THR A 104 -8.92 0.13 -9.35
C THR A 104 -9.95 1.24 -9.59
N LYS A 105 -10.76 1.59 -8.58
CA LYS A 105 -11.77 2.65 -8.72
C LYS A 105 -11.17 4.04 -8.95
N ALA A 106 -10.01 4.35 -8.38
CA ALA A 106 -9.32 5.61 -8.63
C ALA A 106 -8.88 5.76 -10.09
N ALA A 107 -8.53 4.67 -10.76
CA ALA A 107 -8.15 4.68 -12.16
C ALA A 107 -9.34 4.57 -13.12
N GLU A 108 -10.40 3.81 -12.77
CA GLU A 108 -11.61 3.66 -13.59
C GLU A 108 -12.54 4.87 -13.56
N ARG A 109 -12.68 5.48 -12.38
CA ARG A 109 -13.56 6.63 -12.11
C ARG A 109 -12.84 7.63 -11.21
N PRO A 110 -11.88 8.40 -11.73
CA PRO A 110 -11.04 9.29 -10.92
C PRO A 110 -11.81 10.32 -10.10
N GLU A 111 -12.94 10.82 -10.61
CA GLU A 111 -13.83 11.78 -9.92
C GLU A 111 -14.43 11.22 -8.60
N PHE A 112 -14.53 9.91 -8.46
CA PHE A 112 -14.93 9.25 -7.21
C PHE A 112 -13.99 9.60 -6.05
N MET A 113 -12.71 9.83 -6.33
CA MET A 113 -11.76 10.23 -5.31
C MET A 113 -12.08 11.61 -4.72
N ARG A 114 -12.63 12.54 -5.51
CA ARG A 114 -13.10 13.83 -5.01
C ARG A 114 -14.24 13.63 -4.01
N GLU A 115 -15.25 12.80 -4.37
CA GLU A 115 -16.38 12.48 -3.49
C GLU A 115 -15.89 11.92 -2.14
N LEU A 116 -14.91 11.02 -2.17
CA LEU A 116 -14.36 10.43 -0.95
C LEU A 116 -13.54 11.43 -0.12
N VAL A 117 -12.74 12.28 -0.77
CA VAL A 117 -11.95 13.31 -0.05
C VAL A 117 -12.87 14.34 0.60
N GLU A 118 -13.94 14.75 -0.07
CA GLU A 118 -14.94 15.66 0.49
C GLU A 118 -15.68 15.04 1.68
N ALA A 119 -16.01 13.75 1.61
CA ALA A 119 -16.77 13.06 2.66
C ALA A 119 -15.91 12.69 3.88
N PHE A 120 -14.68 12.25 3.69
CA PHE A 120 -13.85 11.63 4.73
C PHE A 120 -12.57 12.39 5.07
N GLY A 121 -12.19 13.36 4.24
CA GLY A 121 -10.98 14.16 4.39
C GLY A 121 -9.75 13.55 3.71
N PRO A 122 -8.80 14.41 3.27
CA PRO A 122 -7.65 14.00 2.44
C PRO A 122 -6.61 13.16 3.19
N GLU A 123 -6.63 13.15 4.54
CA GLU A 123 -5.71 12.35 5.34
C GLU A 123 -6.14 10.88 5.47
N ARG A 124 -7.43 10.58 5.20
CA ARG A 124 -7.99 9.24 5.32
C ARG A 124 -8.09 8.50 3.99
N ILE A 125 -7.97 9.24 2.87
CA ILE A 125 -8.12 8.70 1.52
C ILE A 125 -6.76 8.70 0.82
N VAL A 126 -6.36 7.54 0.36
CA VAL A 126 -5.09 7.32 -0.36
C VAL A 126 -5.43 6.75 -1.74
N ALA A 127 -4.82 7.26 -2.80
CA ALA A 127 -4.94 6.62 -4.10
C ALA A 127 -3.84 5.56 -4.29
N GLY A 128 -4.25 4.34 -4.63
CA GLY A 128 -3.35 3.30 -5.12
C GLY A 128 -3.12 3.49 -6.62
N VAL A 129 -1.87 3.71 -7.00
CA VAL A 129 -1.45 3.88 -8.39
C VAL A 129 -0.45 2.77 -8.71
N ASP A 130 -0.98 1.66 -9.17
CA ASP A 130 -0.18 0.53 -9.63
C ASP A 130 0.14 0.75 -11.11
N ALA A 131 1.41 0.57 -11.49
CA ALA A 131 1.82 0.83 -12.86
C ALA A 131 2.78 -0.23 -13.39
N LYS A 132 2.66 -0.46 -14.70
CA LYS A 132 3.60 -1.26 -15.48
C LYS A 132 4.05 -0.44 -16.68
N ASP A 133 5.37 -0.31 -16.84
CA ASP A 133 5.97 0.47 -17.95
C ASP A 133 5.42 1.92 -18.02
N GLY A 134 5.13 2.53 -16.85
CA GLY A 134 4.61 3.87 -16.72
C GLY A 134 3.09 4.01 -16.93
N MET A 135 2.41 2.97 -17.38
CA MET A 135 0.94 2.96 -17.58
C MET A 135 0.24 2.47 -16.32
N ALA A 136 -0.83 3.15 -15.91
CA ALA A 136 -1.63 2.75 -14.75
C ALA A 136 -2.35 1.42 -15.02
N ALA A 137 -2.32 0.52 -14.04
CA ALA A 137 -2.97 -0.78 -14.09
C ALA A 137 -4.27 -0.79 -13.27
N VAL A 138 -5.21 -1.62 -13.67
CA VAL A 138 -6.54 -1.80 -13.05
C VAL A 138 -6.90 -3.28 -12.97
N ALA A 139 -7.99 -3.59 -12.30
CA ALA A 139 -8.53 -4.94 -12.18
C ALA A 139 -7.51 -5.96 -11.62
N GLY A 140 -6.87 -5.62 -10.47
CA GLY A 140 -5.88 -6.53 -9.87
C GLY A 140 -4.65 -6.77 -10.75
N TRP A 141 -4.25 -5.74 -11.53
CA TRP A 141 -3.11 -5.73 -12.46
C TRP A 141 -3.32 -6.51 -13.78
N GLU A 142 -4.52 -7.03 -14.01
CA GLU A 142 -4.86 -7.78 -15.24
C GLU A 142 -4.99 -6.91 -16.48
N LYS A 143 -5.33 -5.62 -16.29
CA LYS A 143 -5.58 -4.68 -17.39
C LYS A 143 -4.76 -3.41 -17.20
N THR A 144 -4.29 -2.86 -18.30
CA THR A 144 -3.66 -1.55 -18.37
C THR A 144 -4.69 -0.49 -18.73
N SER A 145 -4.72 0.63 -18.04
CA SER A 145 -5.56 1.77 -18.37
C SER A 145 -4.98 2.55 -19.56
N SER A 146 -5.76 3.46 -20.13
CA SER A 146 -5.27 4.39 -21.17
C SER A 146 -4.47 5.57 -20.59
N MET A 147 -4.42 5.71 -19.27
CA MET A 147 -3.71 6.79 -18.57
C MET A 147 -2.34 6.31 -18.09
N THR A 148 -1.36 7.19 -18.16
CA THR A 148 -0.10 7.02 -17.46
C THR A 148 -0.29 7.19 -15.95
N ALA A 149 0.63 6.64 -15.15
CA ALA A 149 0.64 6.85 -13.71
C ALA A 149 0.74 8.35 -13.35
N LEU A 150 1.50 9.14 -14.12
CA LEU A 150 1.61 10.59 -13.91
C LEU A 150 0.28 11.30 -14.14
N GLU A 151 -0.41 11.02 -15.25
CA GLU A 151 -1.72 11.62 -15.54
C GLU A 151 -2.73 11.29 -14.46
N LEU A 152 -2.74 10.04 -13.97
CA LEU A 152 -3.61 9.63 -12.85
C LEU A 152 -3.24 10.39 -11.58
N CYS A 153 -1.97 10.49 -11.22
CA CYS A 153 -1.52 11.25 -10.04
C CYS A 153 -1.89 12.74 -10.13
N MET A 154 -1.80 13.36 -11.33
CA MET A 154 -2.22 14.74 -11.51
C MET A 154 -3.73 14.93 -11.28
N LYS A 155 -4.56 13.99 -11.75
CA LYS A 155 -5.99 14.00 -11.45
C LYS A 155 -6.26 13.81 -9.95
N MET A 156 -5.51 12.92 -9.27
CA MET A 156 -5.63 12.73 -7.83
C MET A 156 -5.36 14.03 -7.07
N LYS A 157 -4.30 14.77 -7.46
CA LYS A 157 -4.01 16.09 -6.91
C LYS A 157 -5.16 17.07 -7.11
N GLU A 158 -5.71 17.14 -8.33
CA GLU A 158 -6.86 18.01 -8.66
C GLU A 158 -8.08 17.70 -7.80
N TYR A 159 -8.28 16.42 -7.45
CA TYR A 159 -9.39 15.96 -6.61
C TYR A 159 -9.11 16.04 -5.10
N GLY A 160 -7.99 16.67 -4.71
CA GLY A 160 -7.66 16.94 -3.32
C GLY A 160 -7.03 15.78 -2.55
N VAL A 161 -6.67 14.68 -3.24
CA VAL A 161 -5.89 13.60 -2.65
C VAL A 161 -4.51 14.12 -2.24
N ARG A 162 -4.01 13.69 -1.08
CA ARG A 162 -2.69 14.06 -0.57
C ARG A 162 -1.67 12.93 -0.61
N HIS A 163 -2.13 11.70 -0.50
CA HIS A 163 -1.28 10.51 -0.38
C HIS A 163 -1.50 9.55 -1.55
N ILE A 164 -0.40 9.11 -2.14
CA ILE A 164 -0.37 8.09 -3.20
C ILE A 164 0.47 6.92 -2.72
N VAL A 165 -0.02 5.70 -2.89
CA VAL A 165 0.82 4.50 -2.92
C VAL A 165 1.13 4.22 -4.38
N TYR A 166 2.39 4.37 -4.77
CA TYR A 166 2.85 4.03 -6.12
C TYR A 166 3.54 2.68 -6.12
N THR A 167 2.97 1.70 -6.84
CA THR A 167 3.54 0.35 -6.99
C THR A 167 4.06 0.14 -8.41
N ASP A 168 5.36 -0.12 -8.54
CA ASP A 168 5.90 -0.69 -9.78
C ASP A 168 5.66 -2.20 -9.80
N ILE A 169 4.64 -2.63 -10.57
CA ILE A 169 4.19 -4.04 -10.64
C ILE A 169 5.31 -4.96 -11.12
N SER A 170 6.16 -4.49 -12.03
CA SER A 170 7.24 -5.30 -12.59
C SER A 170 8.30 -5.68 -11.55
N ARG A 171 8.38 -4.90 -10.47
CA ARG A 171 9.33 -5.06 -9.37
C ARG A 171 8.71 -5.69 -8.13
N ASP A 172 7.37 -5.67 -8.00
CA ASP A 172 6.72 -6.14 -6.78
C ASP A 172 7.03 -7.62 -6.49
N GLY A 173 7.44 -7.89 -5.24
CA GLY A 173 7.84 -9.22 -4.78
C GLY A 173 9.13 -9.79 -5.40
N THR A 174 9.85 -9.02 -6.24
CA THR A 174 11.07 -9.51 -6.95
C THR A 174 12.36 -9.27 -6.19
N LEU A 175 12.39 -8.36 -5.21
CA LEU A 175 13.60 -7.95 -4.46
C LEU A 175 14.74 -7.41 -5.38
N THR A 176 14.36 -6.63 -6.39
CA THR A 176 15.30 -6.04 -7.38
C THR A 176 15.53 -4.55 -7.20
N GLY A 177 15.08 -3.99 -6.07
CA GLY A 177 15.09 -2.57 -5.78
C GLY A 177 13.83 -1.84 -6.26
N PRO A 178 13.38 -0.78 -5.57
CA PRO A 178 12.22 0.03 -5.97
C PRO A 178 12.53 0.92 -7.18
N ASN A 179 11.48 1.41 -7.84
CA ASN A 179 11.62 2.36 -8.95
C ASN A 179 11.79 3.80 -8.43
N ILE A 180 12.96 4.10 -7.86
CA ILE A 180 13.23 5.39 -7.22
C ILE A 180 13.10 6.56 -8.22
N PRO A 181 13.68 6.51 -9.44
CA PRO A 181 13.59 7.63 -10.38
C PRO A 181 12.13 8.00 -10.72
N TYR A 182 11.28 7.00 -10.95
CA TYR A 182 9.90 7.25 -11.30
C TYR A 182 9.08 7.74 -10.10
N THR A 183 9.27 7.13 -8.92
CA THR A 183 8.65 7.57 -7.67
C THR A 183 8.98 9.03 -7.36
N ARG A 184 10.25 9.40 -7.47
CA ARG A 184 10.72 10.78 -7.30
C ARG A 184 10.09 11.73 -8.32
N MET A 185 10.09 11.37 -9.59
CA MET A 185 9.48 12.16 -10.66
C MET A 185 7.99 12.43 -10.38
N LEU A 186 7.23 11.42 -9.91
CA LEU A 186 5.84 11.59 -9.50
C LEU A 186 5.72 12.59 -8.35
N ALA A 187 6.53 12.44 -7.29
CA ALA A 187 6.49 13.34 -6.14
C ALA A 187 6.82 14.78 -6.52
N GLU A 188 7.88 15.01 -7.32
CA GLU A 188 8.31 16.34 -7.76
C GLU A 188 7.28 17.03 -8.66
N LYS A 189 6.70 16.30 -9.63
CA LYS A 189 5.73 16.88 -10.57
C LYS A 189 4.36 17.15 -9.95
N THR A 190 3.95 16.31 -9.01
CA THR A 190 2.62 16.43 -8.42
C THR A 190 2.61 17.20 -7.09
N GLY A 191 3.70 17.16 -6.33
CA GLY A 191 3.77 17.66 -4.96
C GLY A 191 2.97 16.80 -3.95
N LEU A 192 2.57 15.59 -4.34
CA LEU A 192 1.87 14.63 -3.48
C LEU A 192 2.84 13.86 -2.59
N ASN A 193 2.34 13.35 -1.48
CA ASN A 193 3.06 12.39 -0.64
C ASN A 193 3.04 11.02 -1.31
N VAL A 194 4.07 10.71 -2.08
CA VAL A 194 4.18 9.44 -2.81
C VAL A 194 4.90 8.41 -1.94
N ILE A 195 4.19 7.35 -1.57
CA ILE A 195 4.71 6.20 -0.84
C ILE A 195 5.20 5.19 -1.87
N ALA A 196 6.50 4.86 -1.83
CA ALA A 196 7.10 3.88 -2.72
C ALA A 196 6.62 2.46 -2.38
N SER A 197 6.30 1.67 -3.39
CA SER A 197 5.90 0.26 -3.26
C SER A 197 6.45 -0.59 -4.41
N GLY A 198 6.78 -1.85 -4.09
CA GLY A 198 7.31 -2.81 -5.04
C GLY A 198 8.83 -2.81 -5.15
N GLY A 199 9.43 -3.98 -4.99
CA GLY A 199 10.84 -4.24 -5.26
C GLY A 199 11.84 -4.01 -4.12
N VAL A 200 11.49 -3.32 -3.05
CA VAL A 200 12.40 -3.05 -1.92
C VAL A 200 13.09 -4.33 -1.44
N SER A 201 14.42 -4.30 -1.35
CA SER A 201 15.25 -5.49 -1.15
C SER A 201 16.31 -5.37 -0.05
N SER A 202 16.75 -4.16 0.28
CA SER A 202 17.90 -3.93 1.16
C SER A 202 17.82 -2.62 1.95
N MET A 203 18.68 -2.46 2.95
CA MET A 203 18.85 -1.20 3.68
C MET A 203 19.38 -0.08 2.78
N GLU A 204 20.16 -0.40 1.76
CA GLU A 204 20.66 0.55 0.77
C GLU A 204 19.53 1.15 -0.09
N ASP A 205 18.49 0.36 -0.42
CA ASP A 205 17.29 0.87 -1.06
C ASP A 205 16.59 1.92 -0.20
N LEU A 206 16.48 1.67 1.11
CA LEU A 206 15.87 2.60 2.07
C LEU A 206 16.70 3.89 2.19
N GLU A 207 18.02 3.78 2.20
CA GLU A 207 18.91 4.93 2.22
C GLU A 207 18.72 5.80 0.97
N THR A 208 18.75 5.17 -0.21
CA THR A 208 18.54 5.88 -1.48
C THR A 208 17.16 6.55 -1.57
N LEU A 209 16.10 5.88 -1.09
CA LEU A 209 14.76 6.49 -0.99
C LEU A 209 14.76 7.71 -0.07
N SER A 210 15.41 7.61 1.09
CA SER A 210 15.51 8.71 2.06
C SER A 210 16.30 9.90 1.50
N GLU A 211 17.44 9.65 0.85
CA GLU A 211 18.26 10.68 0.17
C GLU A 211 17.45 11.41 -0.94
N ASN A 212 16.59 10.67 -1.64
CA ASN A 212 15.67 11.23 -2.63
C ASN A 212 14.42 11.87 -2.02
N ARG A 213 14.35 12.01 -0.67
CA ARG A 213 13.26 12.66 0.07
C ARG A 213 11.89 12.03 -0.20
N ILE A 214 11.86 10.72 -0.45
CA ILE A 214 10.60 9.99 -0.56
C ILE A 214 9.97 9.92 0.84
N PRO A 215 8.71 10.36 1.02
CA PRO A 215 8.12 10.51 2.34
C PRO A 215 7.79 9.19 3.03
N GLY A 216 7.64 8.10 2.26
CA GLY A 216 7.31 6.80 2.82
C GLY A 216 7.59 5.64 1.89
N VAL A 217 7.72 4.44 2.47
CA VAL A 217 7.98 3.20 1.72
C VAL A 217 7.27 2.01 2.35
N ILE A 218 6.62 1.21 1.50
CA ILE A 218 6.03 -0.08 1.89
C ILE A 218 7.11 -1.16 1.74
N ILE A 219 7.32 -1.91 2.82
CA ILE A 219 8.30 -2.98 2.88
C ILE A 219 7.57 -4.30 3.10
N GLY A 220 7.58 -5.14 2.09
CA GLY A 220 6.96 -6.47 2.15
C GLY A 220 8.00 -7.57 2.29
N LYS A 221 8.23 -8.32 1.21
CA LYS A 221 9.02 -9.55 1.17
C LYS A 221 10.39 -9.46 1.83
N ALA A 222 11.07 -8.30 1.74
CA ALA A 222 12.39 -8.09 2.33
C ALA A 222 12.41 -8.22 3.87
N LEU A 223 11.31 -7.88 4.57
CA LEU A 223 11.18 -8.11 6.01
C LEU A 223 10.98 -9.59 6.33
N TYR A 224 10.12 -10.27 5.59
CA TYR A 224 9.83 -11.69 5.80
C TYR A 224 11.06 -12.57 5.52
N GLU A 225 11.84 -12.22 4.52
CA GLU A 225 13.08 -12.91 4.18
C GLU A 225 14.30 -12.44 5.00
N LYS A 226 14.08 -11.55 5.98
CA LYS A 226 15.11 -11.01 6.88
C LYS A 226 16.26 -10.31 6.15
N ARG A 227 16.00 -9.76 4.96
CA ARG A 227 16.97 -8.94 4.21
C ARG A 227 17.10 -7.54 4.80
N ILE A 228 16.03 -7.06 5.44
CA ILE A 228 15.98 -5.79 6.17
C ILE A 228 15.64 -6.11 7.61
N SER A 229 16.45 -5.59 8.54
CA SER A 229 16.13 -5.56 9.96
C SER A 229 15.20 -4.37 10.21
N LEU A 230 13.95 -4.63 10.62
CA LEU A 230 13.01 -3.54 10.88
C LEU A 230 13.46 -2.63 12.03
N PRO A 231 14.00 -3.15 13.16
CA PRO A 231 14.53 -2.28 14.21
C PRO A 231 15.63 -1.33 13.72
N ASP A 232 16.56 -1.84 12.90
CA ASP A 232 17.65 -1.02 12.35
C ASP A 232 17.13 0.03 11.36
N ALA A 233 16.16 -0.36 10.53
CA ALA A 233 15.52 0.55 9.58
C ALA A 233 14.75 1.67 10.31
N VAL A 234 13.99 1.33 11.37
CA VAL A 234 13.28 2.32 12.20
C VAL A 234 14.27 3.29 12.85
N ALA A 235 15.31 2.77 13.50
CA ALA A 235 16.32 3.60 14.16
C ALA A 235 17.04 4.57 13.21
N ARG A 236 17.16 4.21 11.93
CA ARG A 236 17.91 4.97 10.94
C ARG A 236 17.07 5.94 10.11
N PHE A 237 15.80 5.63 9.85
CA PHE A 237 14.99 6.36 8.88
C PHE A 237 13.69 6.96 9.45
N GLN A 238 13.24 6.57 10.64
CA GLN A 238 12.11 7.15 11.37
C GLN A 238 12.55 7.95 12.59
#